data_cc8a4b530d154f30d47d6c709a4cfd97
#
_entry.id   cc8a4b530d154f30d47d6c709a4cfd97
#
_cell.length_a   1.000
_cell.length_b   1.000
_cell.length_c   1.000
_cell.angle_alpha   90.00
_cell.angle_beta   90.00
_cell.angle_gamma   90.00
#
_symmetry.space_group_name_H-M   'P 1'
#
loop_
_entity.id
_entity.type
_entity.pdbx_description
1 polymer ?
#
loop_
_entity_poly.entity_id
_entity_poly.type
_entity_poly.pdbx_seq_one_letter_code
_entity_poly.pdbx_strand_id
1 'polypeptide(L)'
;GAGKSTTMKILTGYLAPTAGRAEVLGLNPTHPEQRIALAQRLGYLPENGPLYADMTPRETLEFFGKVRGVTGLKSAIDRVVQQCAIAEVFDKPVGKLSKGFRQRVGMAQALLHDPEVLILDEPTSGLDPLQIREVRQLIRDLGRSKTILLSTHILQEVEAIAGEVIVVAEGRLAFTGTVDELRAGGTVEQRFYALMDQSKRRKEAA
;
A
#
# COMPACT_ATOMS: atom_id res chain seq x y z
N GLY A 1 -16.48 3.45 5.50
CA GLY A 1 -15.28 2.82 6.02
C GLY A 1 -15.44 1.35 6.38
N ALA A 2 -15.07 0.42 5.45
CA ALA A 2 -15.19 -1.03 5.72
C ALA A 2 -14.14 -1.58 6.71
N GLY A 3 -13.13 -0.76 7.11
CA GLY A 3 -12.04 -1.18 8.01
C GLY A 3 -10.70 -1.47 7.32
N LYS A 4 -10.57 -1.31 6.00
CA LYS A 4 -9.32 -1.59 5.24
C LYS A 4 -8.11 -0.82 5.79
N SER A 5 -8.19 0.51 5.84
CA SER A 5 -7.08 1.35 6.33
C SER A 5 -6.78 1.12 7.82
N THR A 6 -7.80 0.76 8.63
CA THR A 6 -7.60 0.35 10.01
C THR A 6 -6.77 -0.93 10.09
N THR A 7 -7.09 -1.94 9.28
CA THR A 7 -6.33 -3.18 9.19
C THR A 7 -4.89 -2.92 8.77
N MET A 8 -4.67 -2.08 7.74
CA MET A 8 -3.31 -1.72 7.32
C MET A 8 -2.53 -0.99 8.40
N LYS A 9 -3.16 -0.08 9.15
CA LYS A 9 -2.52 0.59 10.30
C LYS A 9 -2.15 -0.38 11.42
N ILE A 10 -2.93 -1.44 11.63
CA ILE A 10 -2.59 -2.50 12.59
C ILE A 10 -1.39 -3.31 12.09
N LEU A 11 -1.40 -3.75 10.83
CA LEU A 11 -0.31 -4.52 10.23
C LEU A 11 1.02 -3.75 10.17
N THR A 12 0.96 -2.42 10.10
CA THR A 12 2.15 -1.55 10.10
C THR A 12 2.57 -1.08 11.50
N GLY A 13 1.85 -1.49 12.56
CA GLY A 13 2.14 -1.10 13.94
C GLY A 13 1.76 0.33 14.32
N TYR A 14 0.98 1.03 13.47
CA TYR A 14 0.43 2.35 13.81
C TYR A 14 -0.71 2.31 14.83
N LEU A 15 -1.48 1.21 14.83
CA LEU A 15 -2.57 0.96 15.77
C LEU A 15 -2.40 -0.40 16.41
N ALA A 16 -2.70 -0.50 17.71
CA ALA A 16 -2.89 -1.77 18.38
C ALA A 16 -4.33 -2.26 18.18
N PRO A 17 -4.57 -3.56 17.92
CA PRO A 17 -5.91 -4.11 17.90
C PRO A 17 -6.50 -4.09 19.31
N THR A 18 -7.81 -3.83 19.42
CA THR A 18 -8.53 -3.89 20.73
C THR A 18 -8.57 -5.32 21.27
N ALA A 19 -8.59 -6.32 20.40
CA ALA A 19 -8.54 -7.73 20.74
C ALA A 19 -7.93 -8.53 19.58
N GLY A 20 -7.51 -9.77 19.85
CA GLY A 20 -6.85 -10.60 18.86
C GLY A 20 -5.37 -10.26 18.69
N ARG A 21 -4.77 -10.75 17.61
CA ARG A 21 -3.35 -10.52 17.28
C ARG A 21 -3.16 -10.25 15.79
N ALA A 22 -2.10 -9.53 15.47
CA ALA A 22 -1.61 -9.36 14.10
C ALA A 22 -0.17 -9.89 14.01
N GLU A 23 0.17 -10.44 12.86
CA GLU A 23 1.50 -10.96 12.57
C GLU A 23 1.87 -10.67 11.12
N VAL A 24 3.09 -10.19 10.88
CA VAL A 24 3.66 -9.95 9.56
C VAL A 24 5.10 -10.48 9.58
N LEU A 25 5.45 -11.35 8.65
CA LEU A 25 6.77 -12.00 8.60
C LEU A 25 7.16 -12.72 9.92
N GLY A 26 6.19 -13.28 10.64
CA GLY A 26 6.39 -13.91 11.94
C GLY A 26 6.60 -12.93 13.10
N LEU A 27 6.42 -11.62 12.89
CA LEU A 27 6.63 -10.57 13.87
C LEU A 27 5.29 -9.91 14.24
N ASN A 28 5.12 -9.63 15.54
CA ASN A 28 3.98 -8.87 16.05
C ASN A 28 4.23 -7.35 15.90
N PRO A 29 3.47 -6.65 15.05
CA PRO A 29 3.67 -5.22 14.80
C PRO A 29 3.38 -4.32 16.02
N THR A 30 2.70 -4.83 17.04
CA THR A 30 2.38 -4.07 18.26
C THR A 30 3.38 -4.27 19.39
N HIS A 31 4.28 -5.27 19.27
CA HIS A 31 5.34 -5.49 20.25
C HIS A 31 6.52 -4.54 19.96
N PRO A 32 7.00 -3.74 20.94
CA PRO A 32 7.98 -2.66 20.69
C PRO A 32 9.23 -3.10 19.91
N GLU A 33 9.89 -4.16 20.33
CA GLU A 33 11.13 -4.65 19.69
C GLU A 33 10.86 -5.27 18.31
N GLN A 34 9.80 -6.09 18.20
CA GLN A 34 9.42 -6.72 16.94
C GLN A 34 8.94 -5.71 15.92
N ARG A 35 8.28 -4.61 16.34
CA ARG A 35 7.88 -3.50 15.47
C ARG A 35 9.08 -2.83 14.81
N ILE A 36 10.18 -2.64 15.53
CA ILE A 36 11.42 -2.06 14.98
C ILE A 36 11.99 -3.00 13.91
N ALA A 37 12.12 -4.29 14.21
CA ALA A 37 12.59 -5.30 13.27
C ALA A 37 11.67 -5.39 12.03
N LEU A 38 10.35 -5.34 12.22
CA LEU A 38 9.39 -5.34 11.13
C LEU A 38 9.53 -4.09 10.26
N ALA A 39 9.70 -2.90 10.85
CA ALA A 39 9.84 -1.65 10.11
C ALA A 39 11.05 -1.62 9.16
N GLN A 40 12.07 -2.45 9.40
CA GLN A 40 13.23 -2.61 8.50
C GLN A 40 12.92 -3.51 7.29
N ARG A 41 11.87 -4.32 7.36
CA ARG A 41 11.50 -5.31 6.34
C ARG A 41 10.17 -4.97 5.65
N LEU A 42 9.47 -3.91 6.12
CA LEU A 42 8.16 -3.50 5.66
C LEU A 42 8.21 -2.06 5.14
N GLY A 43 7.74 -1.86 3.91
CA GLY A 43 7.45 -0.54 3.33
C GLY A 43 5.97 -0.22 3.46
N TYR A 44 5.64 1.02 3.77
CA TYR A 44 4.26 1.47 3.88
C TYR A 44 4.04 2.79 3.15
N LEU A 45 3.05 2.79 2.26
CA LEU A 45 2.53 3.98 1.60
C LEU A 45 1.09 4.20 2.09
N PRO A 46 0.85 5.11 3.02
CA PRO A 46 -0.52 5.50 3.41
C PRO A 46 -1.18 6.33 2.30
N GLU A 47 -2.50 6.35 2.25
CA GLU A 47 -3.29 7.13 1.28
C GLU A 47 -2.85 8.60 1.20
N ASN A 48 -2.63 9.22 2.37
CA ASN A 48 -2.07 10.56 2.49
C ASN A 48 -0.69 10.46 3.13
N GLY A 49 0.32 10.20 2.30
CA GLY A 49 1.70 10.06 2.78
C GLY A 49 2.23 11.31 3.47
N PRO A 50 3.04 11.16 4.53
CA PRO A 50 3.65 12.26 5.23
C PRO A 50 4.84 12.83 4.44
N LEU A 51 4.55 13.47 3.32
CA LEU A 51 5.55 14.19 2.54
C LEU A 51 5.58 15.65 2.99
N TYR A 52 6.77 16.16 3.27
CA TYR A 52 6.97 17.56 3.62
C TYR A 52 6.95 18.40 2.34
N ALA A 53 6.03 19.36 2.27
CA ALA A 53 5.78 20.15 1.06
C ALA A 53 7.01 20.97 0.61
N ASP A 54 7.80 21.43 1.58
CA ASP A 54 8.98 22.28 1.35
C ASP A 54 10.23 21.48 0.99
N MET A 55 10.25 20.17 1.23
CA MET A 55 11.36 19.29 0.85
C MET A 55 11.25 18.88 -0.61
N THR A 56 12.40 18.69 -1.24
CA THR A 56 12.49 18.01 -2.54
C THR A 56 12.43 16.48 -2.35
N PRO A 57 12.14 15.69 -3.41
CA PRO A 57 12.30 14.24 -3.38
C PRO A 57 13.69 13.79 -2.94
N ARG A 58 14.75 14.49 -3.36
CA ARG A 58 16.13 14.24 -2.93
C ARG A 58 16.25 14.34 -1.41
N GLU A 59 15.89 15.47 -0.84
CA GLU A 59 15.96 15.72 0.59
C GLU A 59 15.09 14.74 1.39
N THR A 60 13.90 14.43 0.89
CA THR A 60 13.00 13.44 1.47
C THR A 60 13.65 12.06 1.56
N LEU A 61 14.20 11.56 0.45
CA LEU A 61 14.84 10.24 0.41
C LEU A 61 16.13 10.20 1.24
N GLU A 62 16.95 11.25 1.23
CA GLU A 62 18.13 11.36 2.07
C GLU A 62 17.76 11.35 3.56
N PHE A 63 16.76 12.13 3.96
CA PHE A 63 16.29 12.21 5.33
C PHE A 63 15.81 10.84 5.83
N PHE A 64 14.82 10.24 5.13
CA PHE A 64 14.27 8.96 5.56
C PHE A 64 15.28 7.81 5.45
N GLY A 65 16.19 7.85 4.49
CA GLY A 65 17.26 6.87 4.37
C GLY A 65 18.22 6.92 5.56
N LYS A 66 18.58 8.11 6.01
CA LYS A 66 19.41 8.30 7.23
C LYS A 66 18.68 7.84 8.49
N VAL A 67 17.41 8.23 8.65
CA VAL A 67 16.58 7.82 9.81
C VAL A 67 16.42 6.29 9.88
N ARG A 68 16.31 5.61 8.74
CA ARG A 68 16.20 4.14 8.66
C ARG A 68 17.55 3.42 8.68
N GLY A 69 18.67 4.14 8.70
CA GLY A 69 20.01 3.55 8.67
C GLY A 69 20.31 2.77 7.36
N VAL A 70 19.77 3.24 6.22
CA VAL A 70 19.98 2.57 4.93
C VAL A 70 21.46 2.61 4.54
N THR A 71 22.07 1.44 4.43
CA THR A 71 23.44 1.28 3.95
C THR A 71 23.49 1.50 2.44
N GLY A 72 24.59 2.10 1.93
CA GLY A 72 24.67 2.41 0.50
C GLY A 72 23.60 3.40 0.03
N LEU A 73 23.26 4.39 0.84
CA LEU A 73 22.15 5.30 0.63
C LEU A 73 22.08 5.90 -0.77
N LYS A 74 23.22 6.27 -1.35
CA LYS A 74 23.27 6.83 -2.71
C LYS A 74 22.73 5.83 -3.75
N SER A 75 23.22 4.62 -3.74
CA SER A 75 22.75 3.57 -4.67
C SER A 75 21.30 3.16 -4.43
N ALA A 76 20.85 3.19 -3.17
CA ALA A 76 19.44 2.95 -2.84
C ALA A 76 18.55 4.08 -3.39
N ILE A 77 18.96 5.33 -3.28
CA ILE A 77 18.24 6.46 -3.87
C ILE A 77 18.21 6.35 -5.40
N ASP A 78 19.35 6.11 -6.04
CA ASP A 78 19.42 5.98 -7.51
C ASP A 78 18.47 4.87 -8.01
N ARG A 79 18.44 3.74 -7.31
CA ARG A 79 17.52 2.62 -7.60
C ARG A 79 16.06 3.06 -7.54
N VAL A 80 15.60 3.66 -6.43
CA VAL A 80 14.17 4.01 -6.28
C VAL A 80 13.76 5.19 -7.16
N VAL A 81 14.68 6.11 -7.47
CA VAL A 81 14.45 7.20 -8.44
C VAL A 81 14.14 6.65 -9.83
N GLN A 82 14.89 5.64 -10.26
CA GLN A 82 14.63 4.95 -11.53
C GLN A 82 13.34 4.13 -11.48
N GLN A 83 13.15 3.31 -10.45
CA GLN A 83 11.96 2.45 -10.32
C GLN A 83 10.65 3.24 -10.29
N CYS A 84 10.64 4.37 -9.59
CA CYS A 84 9.44 5.20 -9.45
C CYS A 84 9.33 6.30 -10.52
N ALA A 85 10.30 6.41 -11.44
CA ALA A 85 10.35 7.39 -12.52
C ALA A 85 10.16 8.84 -12.01
N ILE A 86 10.96 9.25 -11.00
CA ILE A 86 10.88 10.58 -10.37
C ILE A 86 12.09 11.47 -10.67
N ALA A 87 12.96 11.07 -11.60
CA ALA A 87 14.19 11.79 -11.93
C ALA A 87 13.93 13.26 -12.35
N GLU A 88 12.91 13.50 -13.18
CA GLU A 88 12.60 14.84 -13.70
C GLU A 88 12.08 15.84 -12.64
N VAL A 89 11.63 15.33 -11.48
CA VAL A 89 11.11 16.14 -10.38
C VAL A 89 12.01 16.09 -9.14
N PHE A 90 13.16 15.44 -9.25
CA PHE A 90 13.98 15.06 -8.10
C PHE A 90 14.44 16.25 -7.24
N ASP A 91 14.62 17.43 -7.86
CA ASP A 91 15.04 18.66 -7.21
C ASP A 91 13.90 19.73 -7.12
N LYS A 92 12.65 19.34 -7.40
CA LYS A 92 11.50 20.23 -7.27
C LYS A 92 10.82 20.04 -5.91
N PRO A 93 10.42 21.10 -5.19
CA PRO A 93 9.68 20.96 -3.93
C PRO A 93 8.41 20.09 -4.09
N VAL A 94 8.21 19.16 -3.15
CA VAL A 94 7.08 18.22 -3.17
C VAL A 94 5.72 18.91 -3.26
N GLY A 95 5.57 20.07 -2.60
CA GLY A 95 4.36 20.87 -2.67
C GLY A 95 4.00 21.37 -4.07
N LYS A 96 4.98 21.46 -4.97
CA LYS A 96 4.80 21.89 -6.38
C LYS A 96 4.57 20.72 -7.35
N LEU A 97 4.60 19.47 -6.86
CA LEU A 97 4.42 18.28 -7.68
C LEU A 97 2.92 17.99 -7.91
N SER A 98 2.61 17.36 -9.05
CA SER A 98 1.30 16.77 -9.28
C SER A 98 1.01 15.68 -8.24
N LYS A 99 -0.25 15.31 -8.06
CA LYS A 99 -0.62 14.21 -7.15
C LYS A 99 0.08 12.91 -7.53
N GLY A 100 0.20 12.62 -8.83
CA GLY A 100 0.89 11.42 -9.34
C GLY A 100 2.37 11.39 -8.96
N PHE A 101 3.07 12.51 -9.12
CA PHE A 101 4.47 12.57 -8.69
C PHE A 101 4.63 12.48 -7.17
N ARG A 102 3.75 13.09 -6.38
CA ARG A 102 3.77 12.90 -4.92
C ARG A 102 3.57 11.43 -4.53
N GLN A 103 2.65 10.74 -5.20
CA GLN A 103 2.41 9.31 -4.98
C GLN A 103 3.67 8.47 -5.29
N ARG A 104 4.37 8.76 -6.41
CA ARG A 104 5.62 8.10 -6.79
C ARG A 104 6.77 8.40 -5.81
N VAL A 105 6.85 9.62 -5.29
CA VAL A 105 7.82 9.97 -4.24
C VAL A 105 7.54 9.20 -2.95
N GLY A 106 6.27 9.09 -2.54
CA GLY A 106 5.86 8.26 -1.41
C GLY A 106 6.19 6.77 -1.62
N MET A 107 5.98 6.27 -2.84
CA MET A 107 6.36 4.90 -3.21
C MET A 107 7.89 4.72 -3.13
N ALA A 108 8.68 5.66 -3.65
CA ALA A 108 10.13 5.63 -3.57
C ALA A 108 10.63 5.62 -2.12
N GLN A 109 10.00 6.42 -1.25
CA GLN A 109 10.27 6.42 0.19
C GLN A 109 9.97 5.06 0.83
N ALA A 110 8.83 4.45 0.49
CA ALA A 110 8.44 3.13 1.01
C ALA A 110 9.38 2.00 0.55
N LEU A 111 10.00 2.15 -0.63
CA LEU A 111 10.92 1.18 -1.25
C LEU A 111 12.40 1.39 -0.89
N LEU A 112 12.77 2.52 -0.30
CA LEU A 112 14.14 2.98 -0.16
C LEU A 112 15.06 1.97 0.53
N HIS A 113 14.56 1.30 1.58
CA HIS A 113 15.28 0.29 2.38
C HIS A 113 15.11 -1.15 1.87
N ASP A 114 14.59 -1.31 0.64
CA ASP A 114 14.37 -2.59 -0.04
C ASP A 114 13.53 -3.60 0.78
N PRO A 115 12.30 -3.27 1.18
CA PRO A 115 11.49 -4.12 2.03
C PRO A 115 11.07 -5.41 1.34
N GLU A 116 10.81 -6.48 2.12
CA GLU A 116 10.25 -7.74 1.67
C GLU A 116 8.74 -7.65 1.46
N VAL A 117 8.06 -6.88 2.31
CA VAL A 117 6.61 -6.64 2.27
C VAL A 117 6.34 -5.16 1.99
N LEU A 118 5.42 -4.88 1.10
CA LEU A 118 4.96 -3.53 0.77
C LEU A 118 3.47 -3.41 1.02
N ILE A 119 3.07 -2.49 1.88
CA ILE A 119 1.66 -2.17 2.15
C ILE A 119 1.33 -0.83 1.49
N LEU A 120 0.33 -0.82 0.61
CA LEU A 120 -0.09 0.33 -0.18
C LEU A 120 -1.56 0.65 0.10
N ASP A 121 -1.84 1.81 0.70
CA ASP A 121 -3.22 2.22 0.97
C ASP A 121 -3.68 3.18 -0.13
N GLU A 122 -4.62 2.72 -0.98
CA GLU A 122 -5.21 3.45 -2.11
C GLU A 122 -4.16 4.08 -3.05
N PRO A 123 -3.17 3.31 -3.60
CA PRO A 123 -2.00 3.85 -4.28
C PRO A 123 -2.30 4.64 -5.57
N THR A 124 -3.50 4.49 -6.13
CA THR A 124 -3.92 5.13 -7.39
C THR A 124 -5.02 6.18 -7.18
N SER A 125 -5.43 6.42 -5.92
CA SER A 125 -6.52 7.34 -5.60
C SER A 125 -6.28 8.75 -6.15
N GLY A 126 -7.21 9.22 -7.02
CA GLY A 126 -7.20 10.57 -7.60
C GLY A 126 -6.07 10.82 -8.60
N LEU A 127 -5.55 9.76 -9.22
CA LEU A 127 -4.67 9.83 -10.37
C LEU A 127 -5.47 9.82 -11.68
N ASP A 128 -4.89 10.38 -12.74
CA ASP A 128 -5.46 10.25 -14.09
C ASP A 128 -5.21 8.84 -14.67
N PRO A 129 -5.92 8.45 -15.76
CA PRO A 129 -5.82 7.10 -16.31
C PRO A 129 -4.40 6.68 -16.75
N LEU A 130 -3.58 7.62 -17.23
CA LEU A 130 -2.21 7.32 -17.63
C LEU A 130 -1.35 7.02 -16.40
N GLN A 131 -1.44 7.85 -15.37
CA GLN A 131 -0.73 7.66 -14.10
C GLN A 131 -1.15 6.37 -13.41
N ILE A 132 -2.45 6.02 -13.41
CA ILE A 132 -2.95 4.73 -12.88
C ILE A 132 -2.27 3.56 -13.58
N ARG A 133 -2.19 3.59 -14.92
CA ARG A 133 -1.54 2.54 -15.70
C ARG A 133 -0.07 2.37 -15.32
N GLU A 134 0.65 3.47 -15.14
CA GLU A 134 2.07 3.46 -14.78
C GLU A 134 2.30 2.95 -13.35
N VAL A 135 1.48 3.37 -12.38
CA VAL A 135 1.53 2.86 -11.00
C VAL A 135 1.18 1.37 -10.95
N ARG A 136 0.17 0.92 -11.70
CA ARG A 136 -0.16 -0.51 -11.81
C ARG A 136 0.99 -1.33 -12.39
N GLN A 137 1.69 -0.80 -13.39
CA GLN A 137 2.86 -1.48 -13.96
C GLN A 137 3.98 -1.59 -12.93
N LEU A 138 4.28 -0.52 -12.21
CA LEU A 138 5.26 -0.53 -11.11
C LEU A 138 4.90 -1.57 -10.04
N ILE A 139 3.63 -1.62 -9.59
CA ILE A 139 3.16 -2.62 -8.61
C ILE A 139 3.35 -4.05 -9.13
N ARG A 140 3.03 -4.33 -10.40
CA ARG A 140 3.25 -5.66 -10.99
C ARG A 140 4.73 -6.05 -11.01
N ASP A 141 5.60 -5.11 -11.39
CA ASP A 141 7.04 -5.38 -11.46
C ASP A 141 7.64 -5.63 -10.09
N LEU A 142 7.21 -4.88 -9.08
CA LEU A 142 7.58 -5.10 -7.69
C LEU A 142 7.04 -6.43 -7.14
N GLY A 143 5.83 -6.82 -7.53
CA GLY A 143 5.19 -8.08 -7.09
C GLY A 143 5.89 -9.35 -7.55
N ARG A 144 6.85 -9.27 -8.51
CA ARG A 144 7.69 -10.41 -8.91
C ARG A 144 8.70 -10.83 -7.84
N SER A 145 9.06 -9.94 -6.94
CA SER A 145 10.09 -10.16 -5.92
C SER A 145 9.65 -9.81 -4.51
N LYS A 146 8.50 -9.17 -4.34
CA LYS A 146 8.00 -8.67 -3.06
C LYS A 146 6.57 -9.13 -2.81
N THR A 147 6.22 -9.33 -1.54
CA THR A 147 4.81 -9.49 -1.15
C THR A 147 4.17 -8.12 -1.07
N ILE A 148 3.07 -7.92 -1.79
CA ILE A 148 2.37 -6.63 -1.82
C ILE A 148 0.94 -6.81 -1.30
N LEU A 149 0.60 -6.07 -0.27
CA LEU A 149 -0.78 -5.88 0.19
C LEU A 149 -1.24 -4.48 -0.22
N LEU A 150 -2.24 -4.38 -1.06
CA LEU A 150 -2.79 -3.09 -1.44
C LEU A 150 -4.29 -2.99 -1.09
N SER A 151 -4.73 -1.80 -0.69
CA SER A 151 -6.15 -1.48 -0.63
C SER A 151 -6.58 -0.73 -1.88
N THR A 152 -7.78 -1.00 -2.34
CA THR A 152 -8.43 -0.21 -3.37
C THR A 152 -9.95 -0.33 -3.26
N HIS A 153 -10.66 0.67 -3.74
CA HIS A 153 -12.12 0.63 -3.95
C HIS A 153 -12.47 0.51 -5.44
N ILE A 154 -11.47 0.39 -6.30
CA ILE A 154 -11.61 0.32 -7.77
C ILE A 154 -11.51 -1.14 -8.21
N LEU A 155 -12.64 -1.75 -8.60
CA LEU A 155 -12.69 -3.18 -8.96
C LEU A 155 -11.82 -3.52 -10.19
N GLN A 156 -11.69 -2.60 -11.15
CA GLN A 156 -10.79 -2.78 -12.29
C GLN A 156 -9.29 -2.89 -11.89
N GLU A 157 -8.92 -2.40 -10.71
CA GLU A 157 -7.56 -2.60 -10.19
C GLU A 157 -7.38 -4.00 -9.66
N VAL A 158 -8.38 -4.49 -8.92
CA VAL A 158 -8.38 -5.87 -8.44
C VAL A 158 -8.19 -6.82 -9.60
N GLU A 159 -8.98 -6.68 -10.69
CA GLU A 159 -8.87 -7.52 -11.89
C GLU A 159 -7.51 -7.39 -12.60
N ALA A 160 -6.91 -6.20 -12.55
CA ALA A 160 -5.68 -5.93 -13.30
C ALA A 160 -4.41 -6.42 -12.61
N ILE A 161 -4.35 -6.41 -11.28
CA ILE A 161 -3.08 -6.59 -10.54
C ILE A 161 -3.13 -7.57 -9.36
N ALA A 162 -4.34 -7.96 -8.89
CA ALA A 162 -4.44 -8.85 -7.74
C ALA A 162 -4.31 -10.33 -8.15
N GLY A 163 -3.55 -11.11 -7.41
CA GLY A 163 -3.58 -12.58 -7.45
C GLY A 163 -4.62 -13.12 -6.47
N GLU A 164 -4.61 -12.59 -5.26
CA GLU A 164 -5.55 -12.91 -4.18
C GLU A 164 -6.35 -11.67 -3.78
N VAL A 165 -7.56 -11.88 -3.32
CA VAL A 165 -8.51 -10.83 -2.94
C VAL A 165 -9.06 -11.09 -1.55
N ILE A 166 -9.07 -10.05 -0.74
CA ILE A 166 -9.72 -10.01 0.56
C ILE A 166 -10.82 -8.93 0.51
N VAL A 167 -12.08 -9.33 0.59
CA VAL A 167 -13.20 -8.38 0.65
C VAL A 167 -13.60 -8.16 2.09
N VAL A 168 -13.52 -6.90 2.52
CA VAL A 168 -13.94 -6.46 3.85
C VAL A 168 -15.21 -5.63 3.74
N ALA A 169 -16.25 -6.01 4.48
CA ALA A 169 -17.53 -5.33 4.53
C ALA A 169 -17.99 -5.17 5.99
N GLU A 170 -18.42 -3.97 6.37
CA GLU A 170 -18.93 -3.68 7.72
C GLU A 170 -18.00 -4.18 8.86
N GLY A 171 -16.66 -4.02 8.66
CA GLY A 171 -15.65 -4.46 9.61
C GLY A 171 -15.45 -5.98 9.70
N ARG A 172 -16.02 -6.75 8.80
CA ARG A 172 -15.92 -8.23 8.77
C ARG A 172 -15.32 -8.71 7.46
N LEU A 173 -14.67 -9.86 7.51
CA LEU A 173 -14.24 -10.59 6.33
C LEU A 173 -15.45 -11.15 5.58
N ALA A 174 -15.69 -10.67 4.35
CA ALA A 174 -16.80 -11.13 3.51
C ALA A 174 -16.36 -12.20 2.50
N PHE A 175 -15.09 -12.13 2.03
CA PHE A 175 -14.51 -13.10 1.11
C PHE A 175 -12.98 -13.08 1.21
N THR A 176 -12.37 -14.23 0.98
CA THR A 176 -10.94 -14.39 0.71
C THR A 176 -10.75 -15.48 -0.33
N GLY A 177 -9.87 -15.26 -1.29
CA GLY A 177 -9.58 -16.20 -2.37
C GLY A 177 -8.93 -15.51 -3.56
N THR A 178 -8.78 -16.23 -4.67
CA THR A 178 -8.26 -15.69 -5.91
C THR A 178 -9.29 -14.80 -6.64
N VAL A 179 -8.80 -14.00 -7.61
CA VAL A 179 -9.70 -13.22 -8.49
C VAL A 179 -10.63 -14.14 -9.28
N ASP A 180 -10.16 -15.31 -9.72
CA ASP A 180 -10.97 -16.28 -10.46
C ASP A 180 -12.05 -16.91 -9.58
N GLU A 181 -11.77 -17.23 -8.33
CA GLU A 181 -12.76 -17.67 -7.35
C GLU A 181 -13.81 -16.59 -7.06
N LEU A 182 -13.36 -15.31 -6.99
CA LEU A 182 -14.31 -14.21 -6.85
C LEU A 182 -15.22 -14.08 -8.07
N ARG A 183 -14.71 -14.36 -9.28
CA ARG A 183 -15.50 -14.35 -10.53
C ARG A 183 -16.46 -15.55 -10.65
N ALA A 184 -16.26 -16.60 -9.88
CA ALA A 184 -17.13 -17.77 -9.97
C ALA A 184 -18.61 -17.40 -9.71
N GLY A 185 -19.42 -17.44 -10.76
CA GLY A 185 -20.85 -17.07 -10.72
C GLY A 185 -21.19 -15.65 -11.17
N GLY A 186 -20.27 -14.93 -11.87
CA GLY A 186 -20.55 -13.62 -12.45
C GLY A 186 -19.30 -12.75 -12.63
N THR A 187 -19.50 -11.47 -12.87
CA THR A 187 -18.39 -10.50 -12.90
C THR A 187 -17.91 -10.20 -11.47
N VAL A 188 -16.65 -9.74 -11.33
CA VAL A 188 -16.12 -9.27 -10.04
C VAL A 188 -17.04 -8.22 -9.40
N GLU A 189 -17.60 -7.33 -10.22
CA GLU A 189 -18.52 -6.28 -9.76
C GLU A 189 -19.81 -6.86 -9.19
N GLN A 190 -20.46 -7.79 -9.90
CA GLN A 190 -21.69 -8.45 -9.45
C GLN A 190 -21.47 -9.20 -8.14
N ARG A 191 -20.36 -9.94 -8.04
CA ARG A 191 -20.00 -10.69 -6.84
C ARG A 191 -19.69 -9.78 -5.67
N PHE A 192 -18.97 -8.68 -5.92
CA PHE A 192 -18.68 -7.66 -4.89
C PHE A 192 -19.98 -7.08 -4.31
N TYR A 193 -20.93 -6.65 -5.15
CA TYR A 193 -22.21 -6.12 -4.66
C TYR A 193 -23.02 -7.19 -3.90
N ALA A 194 -23.05 -8.41 -4.37
CA ALA A 194 -23.74 -9.51 -3.65
C ALA A 194 -23.15 -9.73 -2.24
N LEU A 195 -21.82 -9.68 -2.09
CA LEU A 195 -21.15 -9.78 -0.78
C LEU A 195 -21.47 -8.58 0.13
N MET A 196 -21.53 -7.37 -0.44
CA MET A 196 -21.91 -6.17 0.31
C MET A 196 -23.32 -6.26 0.85
N ASP A 197 -24.28 -6.69 0.02
CA ASP A 197 -25.70 -6.84 0.41
C ASP A 197 -25.89 -7.91 1.47
N GLN A 198 -25.21 -9.05 1.34
CA GLN A 198 -25.23 -10.10 2.37
C GLN A 198 -24.69 -9.60 3.71
N SER A 199 -23.61 -8.80 3.69
CA SER A 199 -23.02 -8.24 4.91
C SER A 199 -23.94 -7.24 5.60
N LYS A 200 -24.65 -6.39 4.83
CA LYS A 200 -25.66 -5.47 5.37
C LYS A 200 -26.81 -6.20 6.05
N ARG A 201 -27.39 -7.20 5.39
CA ARG A 201 -28.50 -8.02 5.95
C ARG A 201 -28.09 -8.73 7.23
N ARG A 202 -26.85 -9.23 7.32
CA ARG A 202 -26.32 -9.86 8.55
C ARG A 202 -26.19 -8.87 9.70
N LYS A 203 -25.87 -7.61 9.40
CA LYS A 203 -25.77 -6.56 10.42
C LYS A 203 -27.14 -6.12 10.94
N GLU A 204 -28.14 -6.06 10.07
CA GLU A 204 -29.53 -5.70 10.43
C GLU A 204 -30.21 -6.80 11.25
N ALA A 205 -29.76 -8.06 11.13
CA ALA A 205 -30.29 -9.22 11.84
C ALA A 205 -29.58 -9.53 13.18
N ALA A 206 -28.53 -8.81 13.53
CA ALA A 206 -27.72 -8.99 14.74
C ALA A 206 -27.94 -7.88 15.76
#